data_9c23bc51553fa9895f93fa7babb7fd0c
#
_entry.id   9c23bc51553fa9895f93fa7babb7fd0c
#
_cell.length_a   1.000
_cell.length_b   1.000
_cell.length_c   1.000
_cell.angle_alpha   90.00
_cell.angle_beta   90.00
_cell.angle_gamma   90.00
#
_symmetry.space_group_name_H-M   'P 1'
#
loop_
_entity.id
_entity.type
_entity.pdbx_description
1 polymer ?
#
loop_
_entity_poly.entity_id
_entity_poly.type
_entity_poly.pdbx_seq_one_letter_code
_entity_poly.pdbx_strand_id
1 'polypeptide(L)'
;YTYQYEKDRITITDSLNRREVLHTQGEAGLKRVVKKEHADGSVTQSQFDAVGRLKAQTDTAGRTTEYSPDVVTGLITRITTPDGRASAFYYNHHSQLTSATEPDGLEIRREYDELGRLIQETAPDGDITRYRYDNPHSDLPCATEDATGSRKTMTWSRYGQLLSFTDCSGYVTRYDHDRFGQMTAVHREEGLSQYRAYDSRGQLIAVKDTQGHETRYEYNIAGDLTAVIAPDGSRNGTQYDAWGKAVRTTQGGLTRSMEYDAAGRVIRLTSENGSHTTFRYDVLDRLIQETGFDGRTQHYHHDLTGKLIRSEDEGLVTHWHYDEADRLTHRTVKGETAERWR
;
A
#
# COMPACT_ATOMS: atom_id res chain seq x y z
N TYR A 1 -8.49 -17.41 14.50
CA TYR A 1 -8.23 -16.58 15.69
C TYR A 1 -9.20 -16.91 16.80
N THR A 2 -8.68 -16.99 18.02
CA THR A 2 -9.47 -17.14 19.25
C THR A 2 -9.28 -15.86 20.08
N TYR A 3 -10.37 -15.33 20.61
CA TYR A 3 -10.38 -14.10 21.40
C TYR A 3 -10.82 -14.41 22.80
N GLN A 4 -10.03 -13.98 23.79
CA GLN A 4 -10.38 -14.06 25.21
C GLN A 4 -10.50 -12.64 25.75
N TYR A 5 -11.69 -12.30 26.24
CA TYR A 5 -12.01 -10.97 26.75
C TYR A 5 -11.99 -10.97 28.27
N GLU A 6 -11.22 -10.03 28.82
CA GLU A 6 -11.22 -9.70 30.26
C GLU A 6 -11.58 -8.21 30.40
N LYS A 7 -11.71 -7.73 31.63
CA LYS A 7 -12.19 -6.35 31.88
C LYS A 7 -11.39 -5.29 31.12
N ASP A 8 -10.06 -5.37 31.18
CA ASP A 8 -9.15 -4.39 30.60
C ASP A 8 -8.10 -5.01 29.66
N ARG A 9 -8.36 -6.23 29.20
CA ARG A 9 -7.42 -7.00 28.39
C ARG A 9 -8.13 -7.91 27.40
N ILE A 10 -7.55 -7.97 26.19
CA ILE A 10 -8.00 -8.90 25.14
C ILE A 10 -6.79 -9.73 24.74
N THR A 11 -6.89 -11.04 24.86
CA THR A 11 -5.86 -11.97 24.38
C THR A 11 -6.33 -12.57 23.06
N ILE A 12 -5.50 -12.43 22.02
CA ILE A 12 -5.76 -12.96 20.69
C ILE A 12 -4.77 -14.08 20.43
N THR A 13 -5.28 -15.27 20.11
CA THR A 13 -4.49 -16.44 19.76
C THR A 13 -4.77 -16.82 18.31
N ASP A 14 -3.74 -16.98 17.50
CA ASP A 14 -3.86 -17.38 16.10
C ASP A 14 -3.74 -18.90 15.89
N SER A 15 -3.77 -19.33 14.64
CA SER A 15 -3.70 -20.75 14.23
C SER A 15 -2.33 -21.41 14.52
N LEU A 16 -1.31 -20.66 14.84
CA LEU A 16 0.02 -21.13 15.25
C LEU A 16 0.23 -21.05 16.77
N ASN A 17 -0.84 -20.83 17.55
CA ASN A 17 -0.79 -20.58 18.99
C ASN A 17 0.05 -19.37 19.41
N ARG A 18 0.27 -18.43 18.51
CA ARG A 18 0.91 -17.16 18.83
C ARG A 18 -0.09 -16.27 19.52
N ARG A 19 0.33 -15.56 20.56
CA ARG A 19 -0.53 -14.72 21.38
C ARG A 19 -0.13 -13.27 21.30
N GLU A 20 -1.14 -12.42 21.11
CA GLU A 20 -1.05 -10.98 21.29
C GLU A 20 -1.98 -10.59 22.44
N VAL A 21 -1.54 -9.63 23.25
CA VAL A 21 -2.34 -9.12 24.35
C VAL A 21 -2.55 -7.63 24.16
N LEU A 22 -3.81 -7.22 24.08
CA LEU A 22 -4.21 -5.82 24.01
C LEU A 22 -4.66 -5.36 25.39
N HIS A 23 -3.99 -4.36 25.95
CA HIS A 23 -4.41 -3.71 27.19
C HIS A 23 -5.26 -2.49 26.84
N THR A 24 -6.44 -2.40 27.44
CA THR A 24 -7.39 -1.34 27.17
C THR A 24 -7.60 -0.45 28.38
N GLN A 25 -7.92 0.81 28.13
CA GLN A 25 -8.22 1.82 29.15
C GLN A 25 -9.47 2.60 28.75
N GLY A 26 -10.28 3.00 29.73
CA GLY A 26 -11.51 3.74 29.52
C GLY A 26 -12.76 2.97 30.00
N GLU A 27 -13.91 3.61 29.94
CA GLU A 27 -15.20 3.01 30.30
C GLU A 27 -15.88 2.35 29.09
N ALA A 28 -16.90 1.55 29.34
CA ALA A 28 -17.63 0.81 28.33
C ALA A 28 -18.05 1.70 27.13
N GLY A 29 -17.70 1.27 25.92
CA GLY A 29 -17.96 2.01 24.68
C GLY A 29 -16.89 3.03 24.29
N LEU A 30 -15.98 3.37 25.21
CA LEU A 30 -14.88 4.33 24.97
C LEU A 30 -13.49 3.72 25.26
N LYS A 31 -13.41 2.41 25.39
CA LYS A 31 -12.12 1.73 25.62
C LYS A 31 -11.19 1.90 24.43
N ARG A 32 -9.93 2.23 24.73
CA ARG A 32 -8.84 2.36 23.75
C ARG A 32 -7.70 1.44 24.13
N VAL A 33 -7.02 0.90 23.10
CA VAL A 33 -5.81 0.11 23.31
C VAL A 33 -4.67 1.05 23.65
N VAL A 34 -4.12 0.91 24.88
CA VAL A 34 -3.01 1.72 25.37
C VAL A 34 -1.68 0.99 25.34
N LYS A 35 -1.71 -0.34 25.28
CA LYS A 35 -0.53 -1.20 25.24
C LYS A 35 -0.84 -2.47 24.46
N LYS A 36 0.08 -2.88 23.59
CA LYS A 36 0.02 -4.15 22.90
C LYS A 36 1.28 -4.95 23.17
N GLU A 37 1.11 -6.15 23.69
CA GLU A 37 2.16 -7.15 23.80
C GLU A 37 2.14 -8.03 22.56
N HIS A 38 3.22 -8.04 21.81
CA HIS A 38 3.36 -8.83 20.58
C HIS A 38 3.76 -10.26 20.90
N ALA A 39 3.65 -11.15 19.93
CA ALA A 39 3.92 -12.58 20.08
C ALA A 39 5.37 -12.90 20.50
N ASP A 40 6.33 -12.01 20.25
CA ASP A 40 7.74 -12.11 20.67
C ASP A 40 7.99 -11.53 22.05
N GLY A 41 6.95 -11.02 22.74
CA GLY A 41 7.06 -10.33 24.03
C GLY A 41 7.42 -8.85 23.93
N SER A 42 7.68 -8.32 22.73
CA SER A 42 7.88 -6.87 22.54
C SER A 42 6.58 -6.11 22.79
N VAL A 43 6.70 -4.83 23.12
CA VAL A 43 5.58 -4.01 23.56
C VAL A 43 5.55 -2.70 22.78
N THR A 44 4.36 -2.32 22.32
CA THR A 44 4.07 -0.97 21.84
C THR A 44 3.04 -0.32 22.75
N GLN A 45 3.11 1.01 22.87
CA GLN A 45 2.22 1.78 23.74
C GLN A 45 1.62 2.97 23.02
N SER A 46 0.42 3.37 23.43
CA SER A 46 -0.26 4.57 22.95
C SER A 46 -0.78 5.37 24.14
N GLN A 47 -0.65 6.69 24.07
CA GLN A 47 -1.19 7.60 25.06
C GLN A 47 -2.25 8.50 24.42
N PHE A 48 -3.34 8.71 25.12
CA PHE A 48 -4.45 9.55 24.67
C PHE A 48 -4.70 10.70 25.68
N ASP A 49 -5.24 11.80 25.18
CA ASP A 49 -5.67 12.89 26.03
C ASP A 49 -7.04 12.59 26.70
N ALA A 50 -7.53 13.52 27.51
CA ALA A 50 -8.78 13.34 28.26
C ALA A 50 -10.03 13.18 27.36
N VAL A 51 -9.99 13.67 26.11
CA VAL A 51 -11.08 13.52 25.12
C VAL A 51 -10.82 12.37 24.15
N GLY A 52 -9.74 11.60 24.36
CA GLY A 52 -9.43 10.40 23.62
C GLY A 52 -8.69 10.60 22.30
N ARG A 53 -8.01 11.71 22.14
CA ARG A 53 -7.13 11.96 20.99
C ARG A 53 -5.75 11.38 21.26
N LEU A 54 -5.14 10.80 20.23
CA LEU A 54 -3.78 10.24 20.33
C LEU A 54 -2.76 11.35 20.59
N LYS A 55 -1.98 11.21 21.67
CA LYS A 55 -0.90 12.14 22.05
C LYS A 55 0.48 11.60 21.78
N ALA A 56 0.67 10.29 21.95
CA ALA A 56 1.98 9.67 21.78
C ALA A 56 1.86 8.20 21.45
N GLN A 57 2.81 7.70 20.68
CA GLN A 57 3.01 6.28 20.42
C GLN A 57 4.45 5.91 20.69
N THR A 58 4.66 4.81 21.42
CA THR A 58 5.99 4.26 21.70
C THR A 58 6.13 2.94 20.97
N ASP A 59 7.19 2.83 20.16
CA ASP A 59 7.49 1.62 19.41
C ASP A 59 8.14 0.53 20.26
N THR A 60 8.43 -0.62 19.67
CA THR A 60 9.04 -1.77 20.35
C THR A 60 10.46 -1.54 20.80
N ALA A 61 11.14 -0.53 20.29
CA ALA A 61 12.46 -0.08 20.72
C ALA A 61 12.40 0.96 21.87
N GLY A 62 11.20 1.31 22.33
CA GLY A 62 11.00 2.32 23.37
C GLY A 62 11.08 3.76 22.88
N ARG A 63 11.07 3.98 21.56
CA ARG A 63 11.11 5.31 20.96
C ARG A 63 9.71 5.88 20.84
N THR A 64 9.54 7.14 21.20
CA THR A 64 8.24 7.79 21.27
C THR A 64 8.08 8.85 20.19
N THR A 65 6.97 8.77 19.44
CA THR A 65 6.49 9.80 18.55
C THR A 65 5.37 10.55 19.23
N GLU A 66 5.43 11.87 19.24
CA GLU A 66 4.44 12.74 19.88
C GLU A 66 3.56 13.43 18.84
N TYR A 67 2.28 13.54 19.16
CA TYR A 67 1.26 14.18 18.32
C TYR A 67 0.64 15.33 19.09
N SER A 68 0.53 16.50 18.46
CA SER A 68 -0.10 17.69 19.05
C SER A 68 -1.38 18.01 18.28
N PRO A 69 -2.55 17.60 18.79
CA PRO A 69 -3.83 17.99 18.20
C PRO A 69 -4.20 19.41 18.60
N ASP A 70 -4.87 20.13 17.69
CA ASP A 70 -5.53 21.38 17.99
C ASP A 70 -6.65 21.13 19.02
N VAL A 71 -6.73 21.96 20.05
CA VAL A 71 -7.67 21.76 21.16
C VAL A 71 -9.14 21.90 20.77
N VAL A 72 -9.43 22.64 19.71
CA VAL A 72 -10.80 22.88 19.22
C VAL A 72 -11.20 21.88 18.15
N THR A 73 -10.38 21.74 17.10
CA THR A 73 -10.70 20.92 15.91
C THR A 73 -10.30 19.46 16.06
N GLY A 74 -9.33 19.17 16.92
CA GLY A 74 -8.74 17.83 17.02
C GLY A 74 -7.77 17.45 15.89
N LEU A 75 -7.58 18.34 14.92
CA LEU A 75 -6.64 18.11 13.81
C LEU A 75 -5.20 18.17 14.31
N ILE A 76 -4.37 17.29 13.79
CA ILE A 76 -2.96 17.24 14.16
C ILE A 76 -2.23 18.46 13.58
N THR A 77 -1.61 19.27 14.46
CA THR A 77 -0.83 20.45 14.05
C THR A 77 0.67 20.20 14.08
N ARG A 78 1.11 19.19 14.81
CA ARG A 78 2.53 18.85 14.92
C ARG A 78 2.73 17.37 15.21
N ILE A 79 3.73 16.78 14.58
CA ILE A 79 4.21 15.43 14.88
C ILE A 79 5.69 15.55 15.17
N THR A 80 6.12 15.10 16.38
CA THR A 80 7.52 15.10 16.78
C THR A 80 8.04 13.67 16.79
N THR A 81 9.05 13.39 15.98
CA THR A 81 9.70 12.09 15.88
C THR A 81 10.60 11.82 17.10
N PRO A 82 10.99 10.55 17.37
CA PRO A 82 11.83 10.22 18.52
C PRO A 82 13.17 10.93 18.55
N ASP A 83 13.71 11.35 17.40
CA ASP A 83 14.95 12.13 17.30
C ASP A 83 14.75 13.63 17.54
N GLY A 84 13.54 14.06 17.89
CA GLY A 84 13.21 15.45 18.23
C GLY A 84 12.88 16.35 17.03
N ARG A 85 12.95 15.82 15.81
CA ARG A 85 12.53 16.58 14.62
C ARG A 85 11.02 16.63 14.52
N ALA A 86 10.47 17.65 13.88
CA ALA A 86 9.05 17.84 13.85
C ALA A 86 8.53 18.19 12.45
N SER A 87 7.34 17.64 12.14
CA SER A 87 6.49 18.09 11.05
C SER A 87 5.42 19.01 11.60
N ALA A 88 5.06 20.06 10.87
CA ALA A 88 4.02 21.01 11.24
C ALA A 88 2.93 21.07 10.16
N PHE A 89 1.68 21.18 10.61
CA PHE A 89 0.51 21.19 9.72
C PHE A 89 -0.36 22.40 10.04
N TYR A 90 -0.81 23.07 8.99
CA TYR A 90 -1.68 24.25 9.08
C TYR A 90 -2.95 24.01 8.28
N TYR A 91 -4.06 24.52 8.78
CA TYR A 91 -5.39 24.30 8.22
C TYR A 91 -6.12 25.63 8.06
N ASN A 92 -7.01 25.70 7.07
CA ASN A 92 -7.94 26.83 6.98
C ASN A 92 -9.14 26.62 7.94
N HIS A 93 -10.05 27.59 7.97
CA HIS A 93 -11.24 27.54 8.83
C HIS A 93 -12.24 26.44 8.43
N HIS A 94 -12.08 25.81 7.27
CA HIS A 94 -12.84 24.63 6.82
C HIS A 94 -12.14 23.32 7.15
N SER A 95 -11.10 23.34 7.97
CA SER A 95 -10.31 22.15 8.37
C SER A 95 -9.57 21.48 7.19
N GLN A 96 -9.26 22.22 6.14
CA GLN A 96 -8.49 21.74 5.02
C GLN A 96 -7.01 22.11 5.18
N LEU A 97 -6.13 21.17 4.86
CA LEU A 97 -4.68 21.37 4.96
C LEU A 97 -4.20 22.43 3.96
N THR A 98 -3.62 23.52 4.46
CA THR A 98 -3.04 24.60 3.65
C THR A 98 -1.52 24.51 3.55
N SER A 99 -0.87 23.94 4.54
CA SER A 99 0.60 23.77 4.57
C SER A 99 0.98 22.58 5.40
N ALA A 100 1.98 21.85 4.94
CA ALA A 100 2.67 20.82 5.69
C ALA A 100 4.18 21.01 5.54
N THR A 101 4.88 21.11 6.67
CA THR A 101 6.34 21.25 6.71
C THR A 101 6.93 19.97 7.27
N GLU A 102 7.83 19.34 6.52
CA GLU A 102 8.56 18.15 6.92
C GLU A 102 9.68 18.48 7.91
N PRO A 103 10.23 17.49 8.63
CA PRO A 103 11.30 17.71 9.62
C PRO A 103 12.57 18.33 9.05
N ASP A 104 12.84 18.19 7.78
CA ASP A 104 13.97 18.79 7.05
C ASP A 104 13.70 20.21 6.55
N GLY A 105 12.49 20.74 6.82
CA GLY A 105 12.08 22.08 6.42
C GLY A 105 11.42 22.16 5.04
N LEU A 106 11.30 21.05 4.32
CA LEU A 106 10.56 21.00 3.06
C LEU A 106 9.08 21.24 3.29
N GLU A 107 8.48 22.09 2.47
CA GLU A 107 7.09 22.53 2.67
C GLU A 107 6.24 22.26 1.43
N ILE A 108 5.04 21.73 1.65
CA ILE A 108 3.98 21.61 0.66
C ILE A 108 2.90 22.63 1.03
N ARG A 109 2.38 23.37 0.03
CA ARG A 109 1.29 24.31 0.21
C ARG A 109 0.11 23.97 -0.68
N ARG A 110 -1.10 24.22 -0.18
CA ARG A 110 -2.35 23.99 -0.90
C ARG A 110 -3.28 25.20 -0.78
N GLU A 111 -3.94 25.53 -1.88
CA GLU A 111 -4.98 26.56 -1.96
C GLU A 111 -6.28 25.95 -2.45
N TYR A 112 -7.39 26.47 -1.93
CA TYR A 112 -8.74 25.98 -2.21
C TYR A 112 -9.62 27.12 -2.69
N ASP A 113 -10.63 26.80 -3.51
CA ASP A 113 -11.63 27.77 -3.92
C ASP A 113 -12.73 27.95 -2.84
N GLU A 114 -13.70 28.83 -3.12
CA GLU A 114 -14.81 29.11 -2.20
C GLU A 114 -15.71 27.89 -1.92
N LEU A 115 -15.70 26.89 -2.81
CA LEU A 115 -16.42 25.63 -2.66
C LEU A 115 -15.60 24.55 -1.95
N GLY A 116 -14.38 24.87 -1.51
CA GLY A 116 -13.49 23.94 -0.81
C GLY A 116 -12.73 22.97 -1.72
N ARG A 117 -12.67 23.22 -3.03
CA ARG A 117 -11.95 22.36 -3.97
C ARG A 117 -10.50 22.81 -4.11
N LEU A 118 -9.58 21.84 -4.24
CA LEU A 118 -8.15 22.14 -4.43
C LEU A 118 -7.92 22.81 -5.79
N ILE A 119 -7.38 24.03 -5.81
CA ILE A 119 -7.07 24.77 -7.02
C ILE A 119 -5.57 24.88 -7.30
N GLN A 120 -4.73 24.74 -6.29
CA GLN A 120 -3.29 24.86 -6.43
C GLN A 120 -2.56 24.04 -5.37
N GLU A 121 -1.50 23.35 -5.78
CA GLU A 121 -0.56 22.70 -4.89
C GLU A 121 0.85 23.14 -5.27
N THR A 122 1.63 23.57 -4.28
CA THR A 122 3.03 23.93 -4.42
C THR A 122 3.89 22.85 -3.77
N ALA A 123 4.71 22.19 -4.56
CA ALA A 123 5.66 21.18 -4.09
C ALA A 123 6.86 21.81 -3.35
N PRO A 124 7.65 21.03 -2.58
CA PRO A 124 8.78 21.56 -1.82
C PRO A 124 9.86 22.24 -2.65
N ASP A 125 10.02 21.87 -3.90
CA ASP A 125 10.95 22.48 -4.87
C ASP A 125 10.42 23.78 -5.49
N GLY A 126 9.17 24.16 -5.16
CA GLY A 126 8.49 25.32 -5.69
C GLY A 126 7.64 25.07 -6.93
N ASP A 127 7.62 23.84 -7.43
CA ASP A 127 6.80 23.46 -8.57
C ASP A 127 5.31 23.54 -8.22
N ILE A 128 4.54 24.18 -9.11
CA ILE A 128 3.12 24.45 -8.90
C ILE A 128 2.29 23.61 -9.86
N THR A 129 1.32 22.89 -9.30
CA THR A 129 0.27 22.20 -10.04
C THR A 129 -1.05 22.93 -9.80
N ARG A 130 -1.76 23.27 -10.88
CA ARG A 130 -3.07 23.94 -10.81
C ARG A 130 -4.19 23.05 -11.29
N TYR A 131 -5.35 23.19 -10.66
CA TYR A 131 -6.57 22.45 -10.94
C TYR A 131 -7.68 23.43 -11.30
N ARG A 132 -8.45 23.13 -12.34
CA ARG A 132 -9.59 23.92 -12.78
C ARG A 132 -10.86 23.09 -12.76
N TYR A 133 -11.97 23.76 -12.50
CA TYR A 133 -13.30 23.17 -12.38
C TYR A 133 -14.29 23.98 -13.21
N ASP A 134 -15.15 23.30 -13.95
CA ASP A 134 -16.17 23.93 -14.78
C ASP A 134 -17.59 23.69 -14.27
N ASN A 135 -17.77 22.74 -13.35
CA ASN A 135 -19.08 22.41 -12.76
C ASN A 135 -19.08 22.73 -11.26
N PRO A 136 -19.91 23.71 -10.79
CA PRO A 136 -19.94 24.08 -9.36
C PRO A 136 -20.49 22.97 -8.46
N HIS A 137 -21.09 21.93 -9.01
CA HIS A 137 -21.65 20.80 -8.27
C HIS A 137 -20.74 19.57 -8.28
N SER A 138 -19.52 19.70 -8.77
CA SER A 138 -18.56 18.59 -8.88
C SER A 138 -17.20 18.95 -8.29
N ASP A 139 -16.62 18.01 -7.58
CA ASP A 139 -15.24 18.09 -7.06
C ASP A 139 -14.20 17.54 -8.06
N LEU A 140 -14.64 17.16 -9.27
CA LEU A 140 -13.77 16.60 -10.29
C LEU A 140 -13.22 17.73 -11.19
N PRO A 141 -11.90 17.83 -11.35
CA PRO A 141 -11.30 18.88 -12.16
C PRO A 141 -11.53 18.65 -13.66
N CYS A 142 -11.78 19.74 -14.39
CA CYS A 142 -11.83 19.70 -15.84
C CYS A 142 -10.45 19.91 -16.49
N ALA A 143 -9.48 20.40 -15.76
CA ALA A 143 -8.11 20.60 -16.24
C ALA A 143 -7.10 20.56 -15.10
N THR A 144 -5.91 20.09 -15.41
CA THR A 144 -4.73 20.19 -14.57
C THR A 144 -3.60 20.83 -15.36
N GLU A 145 -2.78 21.66 -14.71
CA GLU A 145 -1.62 22.30 -15.31
C GLU A 145 -0.43 22.10 -14.39
N ASP A 146 0.68 21.56 -14.90
CA ASP A 146 1.90 21.33 -14.14
C ASP A 146 2.83 22.56 -14.16
N ALA A 147 3.96 22.45 -13.47
CA ALA A 147 4.95 23.54 -13.36
C ALA A 147 5.58 23.95 -14.69
N THR A 148 5.58 23.08 -15.70
CA THR A 148 6.08 23.37 -17.05
C THR A 148 5.07 24.11 -17.92
N GLY A 149 3.84 24.28 -17.43
CA GLY A 149 2.71 24.81 -18.19
C GLY A 149 1.99 23.76 -19.04
N SER A 150 2.37 22.49 -18.94
CA SER A 150 1.69 21.40 -19.61
C SER A 150 0.30 21.21 -19.05
N ARG A 151 -0.68 21.23 -19.94
CA ARG A 151 -2.09 21.16 -19.55
C ARG A 151 -2.76 19.87 -20.04
N LYS A 152 -3.50 19.26 -19.13
CA LYS A 152 -4.36 18.09 -19.40
C LYS A 152 -5.80 18.47 -19.12
N THR A 153 -6.73 18.01 -19.95
CA THR A 153 -8.15 18.30 -19.77
C THR A 153 -8.98 17.02 -19.68
N MET A 154 -10.07 17.10 -18.95
CA MET A 154 -10.94 15.97 -18.67
C MET A 154 -12.40 16.39 -18.79
N THR A 155 -13.23 15.50 -19.31
CA THR A 155 -14.68 15.65 -19.27
C THR A 155 -15.30 14.49 -18.50
N TRP A 156 -16.35 14.79 -17.76
CA TRP A 156 -16.99 13.86 -16.84
C TRP A 156 -18.50 13.74 -17.11
N SER A 157 -19.04 12.55 -16.88
CA SER A 157 -20.47 12.36 -16.87
C SER A 157 -21.07 12.97 -15.59
N ARG A 158 -22.38 13.11 -15.55
CA ARG A 158 -23.10 13.53 -14.34
C ARG A 158 -22.94 12.57 -13.15
N TYR A 159 -22.49 11.33 -13.42
CA TYR A 159 -22.23 10.30 -12.41
C TYR A 159 -20.75 10.23 -11.99
N GLY A 160 -19.92 11.17 -12.42
CA GLY A 160 -18.50 11.20 -12.10
C GLY A 160 -17.62 10.22 -12.87
N GLN A 161 -18.09 9.72 -14.02
CA GLN A 161 -17.32 8.84 -14.89
C GLN A 161 -16.50 9.67 -15.88
N LEU A 162 -15.24 9.31 -16.07
CA LEU A 162 -14.38 9.97 -17.06
C LEU A 162 -14.87 9.65 -18.49
N LEU A 163 -15.25 10.67 -19.23
CA LEU A 163 -15.71 10.54 -20.62
C LEU A 163 -14.59 10.77 -21.63
N SER A 164 -13.70 11.73 -21.36
CA SER A 164 -12.54 11.98 -22.21
C SER A 164 -11.37 12.53 -21.41
N PHE A 165 -10.18 12.28 -21.91
CA PHE A 165 -8.93 12.80 -21.39
C PHE A 165 -8.10 13.32 -22.57
N THR A 166 -7.68 14.58 -22.50
CA THR A 166 -6.76 15.18 -23.48
C THR A 166 -5.43 15.41 -22.81
N ASP A 167 -4.35 14.82 -23.34
CA ASP A 167 -3.01 15.00 -22.81
C ASP A 167 -2.41 16.35 -23.20
N CYS A 168 -1.19 16.63 -22.72
CA CYS A 168 -0.49 17.89 -22.99
C CYS A 168 -0.12 18.09 -24.47
N SER A 169 -0.12 17.04 -25.29
CA SER A 169 0.12 17.09 -26.73
C SER A 169 -1.14 17.28 -27.54
N GLY A 170 -2.31 17.31 -26.90
CA GLY A 170 -3.59 17.45 -27.55
C GLY A 170 -4.25 16.13 -27.99
N TYR A 171 -3.63 14.98 -27.68
CA TYR A 171 -4.22 13.67 -27.99
C TYR A 171 -5.40 13.39 -27.08
N VAL A 172 -6.54 13.01 -27.68
CA VAL A 172 -7.78 12.74 -26.96
C VAL A 172 -8.00 11.25 -26.83
N THR A 173 -8.26 10.80 -25.61
CA THR A 173 -8.74 9.45 -25.30
C THR A 173 -10.19 9.57 -24.83
N ARG A 174 -11.09 8.75 -25.40
CA ARG A 174 -12.50 8.71 -25.02
C ARG A 174 -12.84 7.38 -24.39
N TYR A 175 -13.78 7.41 -23.44
CA TYR A 175 -14.20 6.26 -22.65
C TYR A 175 -15.69 6.07 -22.75
N ASP A 176 -16.12 4.84 -23.08
CA ASP A 176 -17.52 4.44 -23.05
C ASP A 176 -17.79 3.62 -21.80
N HIS A 177 -18.97 3.78 -21.24
CA HIS A 177 -19.44 3.05 -20.06
C HIS A 177 -20.80 2.43 -20.31
N ASP A 178 -21.06 1.29 -19.68
CA ASP A 178 -22.38 0.68 -19.69
C ASP A 178 -23.32 1.31 -18.62
N ARG A 179 -24.55 0.81 -18.55
CA ARG A 179 -25.53 1.29 -17.57
C ARG A 179 -25.16 1.03 -16.12
N PHE A 180 -24.21 0.13 -15.85
CA PHE A 180 -23.70 -0.19 -14.52
C PHE A 180 -22.46 0.62 -14.15
N GLY A 181 -22.01 1.51 -15.01
CA GLY A 181 -20.83 2.33 -14.79
C GLY A 181 -19.51 1.62 -15.12
N GLN A 182 -19.54 0.45 -15.74
CA GLN A 182 -18.36 -0.30 -16.14
C GLN A 182 -17.82 0.25 -17.46
N MET A 183 -16.51 0.43 -17.56
CA MET A 183 -15.85 0.92 -18.78
C MET A 183 -15.85 -0.16 -19.84
N THR A 184 -16.57 0.08 -20.96
CA THR A 184 -16.73 -0.88 -22.07
C THR A 184 -15.80 -0.63 -23.23
N ALA A 185 -15.31 0.59 -23.41
CA ALA A 185 -14.38 0.92 -24.48
C ALA A 185 -13.47 2.08 -24.13
N VAL A 186 -12.24 2.03 -24.65
CA VAL A 186 -11.26 3.10 -24.64
C VAL A 186 -10.89 3.38 -26.10
N HIS A 187 -11.14 4.60 -26.55
CA HIS A 187 -10.84 5.05 -27.92
C HIS A 187 -9.69 6.05 -27.89
N ARG A 188 -8.56 5.69 -28.49
CA ARG A 188 -7.40 6.54 -28.63
C ARG A 188 -7.29 7.12 -30.04
N GLU A 189 -6.35 8.02 -30.22
CA GLU A 189 -6.04 8.57 -31.55
C GLU A 189 -5.68 7.47 -32.56
N GLU A 190 -5.79 7.82 -33.86
CA GLU A 190 -5.47 6.92 -34.98
C GLU A 190 -6.34 5.66 -35.07
N GLY A 191 -7.53 5.69 -34.47
CA GLY A 191 -8.45 4.56 -34.49
C GLY A 191 -8.06 3.39 -33.60
N LEU A 192 -7.11 3.59 -32.68
CA LEU A 192 -6.70 2.59 -31.70
C LEU A 192 -7.77 2.50 -30.61
N SER A 193 -8.46 1.39 -30.56
CA SER A 193 -9.53 1.15 -29.58
C SER A 193 -9.32 -0.15 -28.83
N GLN A 194 -9.78 -0.17 -27.57
CA GLN A 194 -9.83 -1.36 -26.75
C GLN A 194 -11.25 -1.53 -26.22
N TYR A 195 -11.77 -2.74 -26.30
CA TYR A 195 -13.12 -3.08 -25.86
C TYR A 195 -13.05 -4.05 -24.69
N ARG A 196 -13.93 -3.87 -23.70
CA ARG A 196 -14.02 -4.68 -22.49
C ARG A 196 -15.42 -5.25 -22.35
N ALA A 197 -15.50 -6.52 -21.99
CA ALA A 197 -16.76 -7.20 -21.69
C ALA A 197 -16.74 -7.73 -20.26
N TYR A 198 -17.92 -7.71 -19.63
CA TYR A 198 -18.09 -8.11 -18.23
C TYR A 198 -19.20 -9.16 -18.12
N ASP A 199 -19.08 -10.02 -17.12
CA ASP A 199 -20.15 -10.95 -16.78
C ASP A 199 -21.24 -10.29 -15.90
N SER A 200 -22.26 -11.06 -15.53
CA SER A 200 -23.37 -10.58 -14.69
C SER A 200 -22.95 -10.19 -13.27
N ARG A 201 -21.76 -10.59 -12.83
CA ARG A 201 -21.17 -10.25 -11.53
C ARG A 201 -20.25 -9.04 -11.60
N GLY A 202 -20.11 -8.41 -12.76
CA GLY A 202 -19.22 -7.28 -12.97
C GLY A 202 -17.74 -7.66 -13.14
N GLN A 203 -17.43 -8.92 -13.36
CA GLN A 203 -16.06 -9.39 -13.58
C GLN A 203 -15.66 -9.23 -15.05
N LEU A 204 -14.44 -8.74 -15.31
CA LEU A 204 -13.90 -8.58 -16.66
C LEU A 204 -13.65 -9.96 -17.29
N ILE A 205 -14.35 -10.30 -18.37
CA ILE A 205 -14.23 -11.60 -19.05
C ILE A 205 -13.49 -11.52 -20.37
N ALA A 206 -13.37 -10.34 -20.98
CA ALA A 206 -12.67 -10.17 -22.25
C ALA A 206 -12.14 -8.76 -22.43
N VAL A 207 -10.98 -8.66 -23.07
CA VAL A 207 -10.42 -7.41 -23.60
C VAL A 207 -10.05 -7.66 -25.06
N LYS A 208 -10.53 -6.79 -25.95
CA LYS A 208 -10.35 -6.91 -27.40
C LYS A 208 -9.75 -5.63 -27.96
N ASP A 209 -8.73 -5.73 -28.80
CA ASP A 209 -8.15 -4.58 -29.49
C ASP A 209 -8.89 -4.27 -30.83
N THR A 210 -8.45 -3.19 -31.49
CA THR A 210 -9.02 -2.76 -32.79
C THR A 210 -8.89 -3.83 -33.88
N GLN A 211 -7.85 -4.66 -33.81
CA GLN A 211 -7.61 -5.72 -34.82
C GLN A 211 -8.36 -7.02 -34.54
N GLY A 212 -9.09 -7.05 -33.41
CA GLY A 212 -9.85 -8.22 -33.00
C GLY A 212 -9.06 -9.23 -32.17
N HIS A 213 -7.85 -8.92 -31.75
CA HIS A 213 -7.11 -9.74 -30.81
C HIS A 213 -7.79 -9.69 -29.45
N GLU A 214 -8.16 -10.85 -28.93
CA GLU A 214 -8.95 -10.96 -27.71
C GLU A 214 -8.20 -11.74 -26.64
N THR A 215 -8.12 -11.15 -25.44
CA THR A 215 -7.68 -11.80 -24.22
C THR A 215 -8.91 -12.11 -23.39
N ARG A 216 -9.04 -13.34 -22.90
CA ARG A 216 -10.17 -13.79 -22.10
C ARG A 216 -9.76 -14.11 -20.67
N TYR A 217 -10.69 -13.92 -19.74
CA TYR A 217 -10.49 -14.12 -18.32
C TYR A 217 -11.56 -15.05 -17.77
N GLU A 218 -11.15 -16.03 -16.98
CA GLU A 218 -12.06 -16.96 -16.31
C GLU A 218 -11.91 -16.85 -14.79
N TYR A 219 -13.01 -17.05 -14.07
CA TYR A 219 -13.08 -16.94 -12.62
C TYR A 219 -13.74 -18.16 -11.99
N ASN A 220 -13.39 -18.49 -10.77
CA ASN A 220 -14.11 -19.47 -9.98
C ASN A 220 -15.35 -18.84 -9.31
N ILE A 221 -16.13 -19.65 -8.59
CA ILE A 221 -17.33 -19.18 -7.89
C ILE A 221 -17.04 -18.11 -6.85
N ALA A 222 -15.86 -18.16 -6.23
CA ALA A 222 -15.41 -17.18 -5.24
C ALA A 222 -14.98 -15.83 -5.85
N GLY A 223 -14.84 -15.75 -7.19
CA GLY A 223 -14.41 -14.55 -7.90
C GLY A 223 -12.90 -14.45 -8.12
N ASP A 224 -12.15 -15.50 -7.82
CA ASP A 224 -10.72 -15.55 -8.07
C ASP A 224 -10.43 -15.84 -9.54
N LEU A 225 -9.45 -15.14 -10.14
CA LEU A 225 -9.03 -15.32 -11.53
C LEU A 225 -8.34 -16.69 -11.70
N THR A 226 -8.98 -17.62 -12.43
CA THR A 226 -8.46 -18.97 -12.64
C THR A 226 -7.71 -19.14 -13.96
N ALA A 227 -7.98 -18.30 -14.96
CA ALA A 227 -7.28 -18.38 -16.23
C ALA A 227 -7.26 -17.05 -16.97
N VAL A 228 -6.15 -16.82 -17.67
CA VAL A 228 -6.01 -15.81 -18.72
C VAL A 228 -5.67 -16.52 -20.02
N ILE A 229 -6.50 -16.30 -21.05
CA ILE A 229 -6.36 -16.90 -22.37
C ILE A 229 -5.94 -15.80 -23.34
N ALA A 230 -4.71 -15.91 -23.87
CA ALA A 230 -4.16 -14.95 -24.81
C ALA A 230 -4.84 -15.08 -26.20
N PRO A 231 -4.68 -14.08 -27.10
CA PRO A 231 -5.23 -14.12 -28.45
C PRO A 231 -4.81 -15.32 -29.29
N ASP A 232 -3.62 -15.86 -29.04
CA ASP A 232 -3.12 -17.07 -29.70
C ASP A 232 -3.69 -18.38 -29.15
N GLY A 233 -4.55 -18.30 -28.12
CA GLY A 233 -5.16 -19.43 -27.45
C GLY A 233 -4.31 -20.02 -26.31
N SER A 234 -3.12 -19.50 -26.06
CA SER A 234 -2.30 -19.94 -24.93
C SER A 234 -2.99 -19.58 -23.61
N ARG A 235 -2.92 -20.52 -22.66
CA ARG A 235 -3.63 -20.44 -21.39
C ARG A 235 -2.69 -20.39 -20.19
N ASN A 236 -2.84 -19.36 -19.37
CA ASN A 236 -2.18 -19.26 -18.08
C ASN A 236 -3.22 -19.46 -16.99
N GLY A 237 -3.03 -20.46 -16.15
CA GLY A 237 -3.98 -20.86 -15.13
C GLY A 237 -3.46 -20.66 -13.72
N THR A 238 -4.37 -20.45 -12.78
CA THR A 238 -4.08 -20.38 -11.35
C THR A 238 -5.11 -21.21 -10.60
N GLN A 239 -4.65 -22.10 -9.72
CA GLN A 239 -5.49 -22.84 -8.79
C GLN A 239 -5.35 -22.26 -7.40
N TYR A 240 -6.45 -22.22 -6.66
CA TYR A 240 -6.55 -21.65 -5.33
C TYR A 240 -6.95 -22.69 -4.31
N ASP A 241 -6.52 -22.52 -3.06
CA ASP A 241 -7.02 -23.30 -1.94
C ASP A 241 -8.40 -22.79 -1.46
N ALA A 242 -8.95 -23.43 -0.45
CA ALA A 242 -10.25 -23.07 0.10
C ALA A 242 -10.30 -21.67 0.72
N TRP A 243 -9.16 -21.07 1.01
CA TRP A 243 -9.02 -19.70 1.57
C TRP A 243 -8.72 -18.65 0.52
N GLY A 244 -8.68 -19.01 -0.77
CA GLY A 244 -8.42 -18.11 -1.86
C GLY A 244 -6.94 -17.79 -2.12
N LYS A 245 -6.01 -18.61 -1.58
CA LYS A 245 -4.58 -18.47 -1.86
C LYS A 245 -4.17 -19.28 -3.06
N ALA A 246 -3.34 -18.71 -3.93
CA ALA A 246 -2.81 -19.40 -5.09
C ALA A 246 -1.87 -20.54 -4.65
N VAL A 247 -2.19 -21.79 -5.04
CA VAL A 247 -1.38 -22.96 -4.73
C VAL A 247 -0.65 -23.52 -5.95
N ARG A 248 -1.12 -23.19 -7.16
CA ARG A 248 -0.51 -23.64 -8.41
C ARG A 248 -0.72 -22.64 -9.52
N THR A 249 0.31 -22.32 -10.28
CA THR A 249 0.24 -21.52 -11.50
C THR A 249 0.80 -22.32 -12.66
N THR A 250 0.12 -22.23 -13.83
CA THR A 250 0.57 -22.88 -15.06
C THR A 250 0.73 -21.83 -16.14
N GLN A 251 1.91 -21.75 -16.75
CA GLN A 251 2.22 -20.81 -17.81
C GLN A 251 3.02 -21.53 -18.90
N GLY A 252 2.56 -21.48 -20.15
CA GLY A 252 3.21 -22.13 -21.25
C GLY A 252 3.37 -23.66 -21.06
N GLY A 253 2.43 -24.31 -20.36
CA GLY A 253 2.51 -25.73 -20.01
C GLY A 253 3.42 -26.07 -18.83
N LEU A 254 4.10 -25.08 -18.27
CA LEU A 254 5.00 -25.24 -17.11
C LEU A 254 4.26 -24.86 -15.84
N THR A 255 4.41 -25.68 -14.80
CA THR A 255 3.67 -25.53 -13.55
C THR A 255 4.59 -25.21 -12.39
N ARG A 256 4.23 -24.18 -11.60
CA ARG A 256 4.83 -23.84 -10.32
C ARG A 256 3.80 -24.04 -9.22
N SER A 257 4.25 -24.44 -8.04
CA SER A 257 3.37 -24.61 -6.89
C SER A 257 3.88 -23.87 -5.66
N MET A 258 2.94 -23.56 -4.77
CA MET A 258 3.17 -22.81 -3.54
C MET A 258 2.50 -23.54 -2.39
N GLU A 259 3.22 -23.66 -1.27
CA GLU A 259 2.70 -24.20 -0.03
C GLU A 259 2.72 -23.13 1.05
N TYR A 260 1.70 -23.15 1.88
CA TYR A 260 1.47 -22.18 2.97
C TYR A 260 1.41 -22.88 4.32
N ASP A 261 1.85 -22.19 5.35
CA ASP A 261 1.61 -22.65 6.72
C ASP A 261 0.20 -22.29 7.19
N ALA A 262 -0.12 -22.65 8.43
CA ALA A 262 -1.44 -22.41 9.01
C ALA A 262 -1.76 -20.92 9.20
N ALA A 263 -0.76 -20.04 9.22
CA ALA A 263 -0.92 -18.59 9.26
C ALA A 263 -1.05 -17.96 7.86
N GLY A 264 -0.92 -18.76 6.80
CA GLY A 264 -1.03 -18.30 5.43
C GLY A 264 0.26 -17.72 4.85
N ARG A 265 1.40 -18.00 5.46
CA ARG A 265 2.72 -17.58 4.95
C ARG A 265 3.26 -18.62 3.99
N VAL A 266 3.88 -18.16 2.90
CA VAL A 266 4.54 -19.08 1.94
C VAL A 266 5.74 -19.73 2.61
N ILE A 267 5.74 -21.08 2.68
CA ILE A 267 6.86 -21.85 3.25
C ILE A 267 7.66 -22.58 2.18
N ARG A 268 7.09 -22.78 0.98
CA ARG A 268 7.74 -23.51 -0.09
C ARG A 268 7.24 -23.09 -1.46
N LEU A 269 8.16 -22.82 -2.37
CA LEU A 269 7.90 -22.67 -3.80
C LEU A 269 8.53 -23.85 -4.53
N THR A 270 7.79 -24.43 -5.47
CA THR A 270 8.29 -25.48 -6.36
C THR A 270 8.31 -24.96 -7.78
N SER A 271 9.48 -24.98 -8.43
CA SER A 271 9.65 -24.56 -9.81
C SER A 271 9.19 -25.64 -10.78
N GLU A 272 9.21 -25.31 -12.08
CA GLU A 272 8.80 -26.19 -13.18
C GLU A 272 9.60 -27.49 -13.27
N ASN A 273 10.85 -27.47 -12.84
CA ASN A 273 11.74 -28.63 -12.81
C ASN A 273 11.71 -29.43 -11.50
N GLY A 274 10.81 -29.04 -10.57
CA GLY A 274 10.69 -29.69 -9.28
C GLY A 274 11.66 -29.19 -8.21
N SER A 275 12.48 -28.19 -8.48
CA SER A 275 13.35 -27.59 -7.48
C SER A 275 12.56 -26.74 -6.49
N HIS A 276 13.05 -26.63 -5.27
CA HIS A 276 12.35 -25.97 -4.19
C HIS A 276 13.09 -24.74 -3.69
N THR A 277 12.32 -23.70 -3.34
CA THR A 277 12.76 -22.62 -2.46
C THR A 277 11.92 -22.70 -1.19
N THR A 278 12.56 -22.71 -0.03
CA THR A 278 11.87 -22.77 1.27
C THR A 278 12.10 -21.52 2.08
N PHE A 279 11.11 -21.18 2.90
CA PHE A 279 11.10 -19.96 3.69
C PHE A 279 10.80 -20.28 5.15
N ARG A 280 11.45 -19.58 6.07
CA ARG A 280 11.17 -19.62 7.49
C ARG A 280 10.96 -18.22 8.03
N TYR A 281 10.06 -18.09 8.99
CA TYR A 281 9.64 -16.83 9.58
C TYR A 281 9.79 -16.85 11.09
N ASP A 282 9.98 -15.68 11.67
CA ASP A 282 9.88 -15.52 13.12
C ASP A 282 8.41 -15.40 13.56
N VAL A 283 8.19 -15.24 14.86
CA VAL A 283 6.83 -15.14 15.43
C VAL A 283 6.09 -13.85 15.06
N LEU A 284 6.76 -12.88 14.44
CA LEU A 284 6.18 -11.64 13.92
C LEU A 284 6.04 -11.64 12.39
N ASP A 285 6.07 -12.81 11.74
CA ASP A 285 5.95 -12.98 10.28
C ASP A 285 7.09 -12.38 9.46
N ARG A 286 8.23 -12.08 10.07
CA ARG A 286 9.41 -11.60 9.37
C ARG A 286 10.21 -12.76 8.83
N LEU A 287 10.67 -12.67 7.57
CA LEU A 287 11.50 -13.69 6.94
C LEU A 287 12.87 -13.76 7.63
N ILE A 288 13.23 -14.93 8.16
CA ILE A 288 14.52 -15.16 8.84
C ILE A 288 15.44 -16.10 8.06
N GLN A 289 14.89 -16.90 7.16
CA GLN A 289 15.70 -17.85 6.36
C GLN A 289 15.02 -18.14 5.04
N GLU A 290 15.84 -18.19 4.00
CA GLU A 290 15.45 -18.60 2.65
C GLU A 290 16.49 -19.59 2.13
N THR A 291 16.04 -20.74 1.62
CA THR A 291 16.89 -21.72 0.93
C THR A 291 16.44 -21.80 -0.51
N GLY A 292 17.29 -21.38 -1.44
CA GLY A 292 16.98 -21.29 -2.88
C GLY A 292 17.02 -22.63 -3.61
N PHE A 293 16.68 -22.59 -4.89
CA PHE A 293 16.66 -23.77 -5.78
C PHE A 293 18.04 -24.45 -5.92
N ASP A 294 19.10 -23.69 -5.73
CA ASP A 294 20.49 -24.18 -5.77
C ASP A 294 20.98 -24.71 -4.42
N GLY A 295 20.12 -24.73 -3.41
CA GLY A 295 20.43 -25.16 -2.06
C GLY A 295 21.17 -24.13 -1.22
N ARG A 296 21.43 -22.91 -1.75
CA ARG A 296 22.03 -21.81 -0.99
C ARG A 296 21.03 -21.29 0.04
N THR A 297 21.53 -21.07 1.24
CA THR A 297 20.73 -20.60 2.35
C THR A 297 21.14 -19.18 2.74
N GLN A 298 20.15 -18.29 2.80
CA GLN A 298 20.30 -16.93 3.29
C GLN A 298 19.60 -16.79 4.64
N HIS A 299 20.23 -16.09 5.56
CA HIS A 299 19.68 -15.76 6.88
C HIS A 299 19.49 -14.27 7.02
N TYR A 300 18.41 -13.87 7.68
CA TYR A 300 18.03 -12.47 7.87
C TYR A 300 17.81 -12.18 9.35
N HIS A 301 18.34 -11.07 9.81
CA HIS A 301 18.18 -10.59 11.18
C HIS A 301 17.55 -9.21 11.17
N HIS A 302 16.61 -8.99 12.07
CA HIS A 302 15.86 -7.75 12.18
C HIS A 302 16.05 -7.12 13.54
N ASP A 303 15.98 -5.80 13.61
CA ASP A 303 15.92 -5.10 14.88
C ASP A 303 14.51 -5.20 15.51
N LEU A 304 14.34 -4.60 16.68
CA LEU A 304 13.05 -4.63 17.40
C LEU A 304 11.90 -3.98 16.62
N THR A 305 12.21 -3.06 15.72
CA THR A 305 11.21 -2.36 14.87
C THR A 305 10.94 -3.06 13.55
N GLY A 306 11.64 -4.17 13.26
CA GLY A 306 11.44 -4.98 12.06
C GLY A 306 12.33 -4.59 10.87
N LYS A 307 13.30 -3.68 11.06
CA LYS A 307 14.25 -3.35 9.99
C LYS A 307 15.30 -4.44 9.83
N LEU A 308 15.63 -4.78 8.59
CA LEU A 308 16.73 -5.71 8.28
C LEU A 308 18.07 -5.06 8.67
N ILE A 309 18.78 -5.66 9.62
CA ILE A 309 20.07 -5.15 10.11
C ILE A 309 21.24 -6.02 9.67
N ARG A 310 21.00 -7.27 9.33
CA ARG A 310 22.06 -8.21 8.95
C ARG A 310 21.49 -9.29 8.03
N SER A 311 22.21 -9.62 6.98
CA SER A 311 21.95 -10.79 6.15
C SER A 311 23.23 -11.61 6.01
N GLU A 312 23.07 -12.92 5.85
CA GLU A 312 24.18 -13.86 5.70
C GLU A 312 23.89 -14.80 4.55
N ASP A 313 24.79 -14.88 3.58
CA ASP A 313 24.74 -15.75 2.42
C ASP A 313 26.04 -16.54 2.34
N GLU A 314 25.99 -17.85 2.65
CA GLU A 314 27.14 -18.75 2.65
C GLU A 314 28.39 -18.21 3.39
N GLY A 315 28.17 -17.61 4.54
CA GLY A 315 29.24 -17.01 5.36
C GLY A 315 29.62 -15.59 4.98
N LEU A 316 29.06 -15.05 3.89
CA LEU A 316 29.20 -13.62 3.59
C LEU A 316 28.17 -12.83 4.38
N VAL A 317 28.63 -12.01 5.30
CA VAL A 317 27.79 -11.21 6.19
C VAL A 317 27.70 -9.78 5.68
N THR A 318 26.48 -9.30 5.51
CA THR A 318 26.17 -7.91 5.16
C THR A 318 25.45 -7.25 6.34
N HIS A 319 25.90 -6.07 6.77
CA HIS A 319 25.23 -5.25 7.76
C HIS A 319 24.57 -4.05 7.08
N TRP A 320 23.35 -3.76 7.53
CA TRP A 320 22.51 -2.67 7.03
C TRP A 320 22.42 -1.61 8.11
N HIS A 321 22.68 -0.36 7.76
CA HIS A 321 22.80 0.75 8.71
C HIS A 321 21.75 1.82 8.42
N TYR A 322 21.15 2.34 9.49
CA TYR A 322 20.07 3.32 9.43
C TYR A 322 20.42 4.55 10.24
N ASP A 323 19.91 5.70 9.82
CA ASP A 323 20.00 6.93 10.61
C ASP A 323 18.91 6.98 11.70
N GLU A 324 18.89 8.07 12.47
CA GLU A 324 17.93 8.28 13.56
C GLU A 324 16.48 8.43 13.07
N ALA A 325 16.29 8.68 11.77
CA ALA A 325 14.98 8.75 11.11
C ALA A 325 14.58 7.43 10.43
N ASP A 326 15.29 6.33 10.73
CA ASP A 326 15.05 4.99 10.15
C ASP A 326 15.28 4.90 8.64
N ARG A 327 16.04 5.83 8.07
CA ARG A 327 16.42 5.79 6.66
C ARG A 327 17.69 4.97 6.48
N LEU A 328 17.68 4.08 5.51
CA LEU A 328 18.86 3.29 5.17
C LEU A 328 19.98 4.23 4.66
N THR A 329 21.13 4.19 5.31
CA THR A 329 22.27 5.06 4.97
C THR A 329 23.34 4.35 4.16
N HIS A 330 23.68 3.14 4.55
CA HIS A 330 24.72 2.35 3.87
C HIS A 330 24.64 0.88 4.28
N ARG A 331 25.30 0.04 3.52
CA ARG A 331 25.56 -1.34 3.90
C ARG A 331 27.08 -1.61 3.94
N THR A 332 27.47 -2.48 4.83
CA THR A 332 28.88 -2.91 4.97
C THR A 332 28.99 -4.40 4.70
N VAL A 333 30.04 -4.79 3.98
CA VAL A 333 30.40 -6.19 3.73
C VAL A 333 31.85 -6.34 4.17
N LYS A 334 32.13 -7.32 5.03
CA LYS A 334 33.48 -7.53 5.62
C LYS A 334 34.05 -6.27 6.30
N GLY A 335 33.19 -5.44 6.90
CA GLY A 335 33.56 -4.20 7.56
C GLY A 335 33.79 -2.99 6.62
N GLU A 336 33.75 -3.17 5.32
CA GLU A 336 33.89 -2.10 4.32
C GLU A 336 32.52 -1.65 3.80
N THR A 337 32.37 -0.37 3.55
CA THR A 337 31.14 0.18 2.95
C THR A 337 31.04 -0.26 1.49
N ALA A 338 30.04 -1.10 1.19
CA ALA A 338 29.78 -1.59 -0.17
C ALA A 338 28.91 -0.60 -0.97
N GLU A 339 27.94 0.03 -0.32
CA GLU A 339 27.03 1.03 -0.91
C GLU A 339 26.64 2.07 0.14
N ARG A 340 26.38 3.28 -0.34
CA ARG A 340 25.88 4.38 0.50
C ARG A 340 24.74 5.10 -0.22
N TRP A 341 23.68 5.39 0.52
CA TRP A 341 22.55 6.17 0.04
C TRP A 341 22.51 7.54 0.74
N ARG A 342 22.14 8.58 0.00
CA ARG A 342 22.03 9.97 0.49
C ARG A 342 20.60 10.47 0.38
#